data_7c6de419ecf0e9f2957aacdd336b5e30
#
_entry.id   7c6de419ecf0e9f2957aacdd336b5e30
#
_cell.length_a   1.000
_cell.length_b   1.000
_cell.length_c   1.000
_cell.angle_alpha   90.00
_cell.angle_beta   90.00
_cell.angle_gamma   90.00
#
_symmetry.space_group_name_H-M   'P 1'
#
loop_
_entity.id
_entity.type
_entity.pdbx_description
1 polymer ?
#
loop_
_entity_poly.entity_id
_entity_poly.type
_entity_poly.pdbx_seq_one_letter_code
_entity_poly.pdbx_strand_id
1 'polypeptide(L)'
;AVRADSKIKGFEDMKSANISPGKPKWTGTAFCESILKDYGYNFDTIKKNGGVVHMVSYKESVALMKDGQADVFMAATSVPQASFIELENSPGIRFIGLPKERIDRIVKNNPGYIYGKIPASAYKSLNKDIPTLGIVTSMIVHKDLPTDLVYKMAKVFWDNHSEFVKVKSVWKKVLMKDAVNGAAVPVHPGAAKFYKEKGIM
;
A
#
# COMPACT_ATOMS: atom_id res chain seq x y z
N ALA A 1 -0.43 11.41 0.11
CA ALA A 1 -0.28 12.70 0.79
C ALA A 1 -0.28 13.83 -0.24
N VAL A 2 -0.66 15.00 0.20
CA VAL A 2 -0.60 16.26 -0.56
C VAL A 2 0.22 17.27 0.23
N ARG A 3 0.77 18.28 -0.44
CA ARG A 3 1.44 19.40 0.24
C ARG A 3 0.47 20.07 1.23
N ALA A 4 0.99 20.56 2.34
CA ALA A 4 0.16 21.19 3.39
C ALA A 4 -0.59 22.42 2.87
N ASP A 5 0.03 23.20 1.97
CA ASP A 5 -0.50 24.42 1.34
C ASP A 5 -1.39 24.13 0.11
N SER A 6 -1.52 22.87 -0.31
CA SER A 6 -2.33 22.48 -1.47
C SER A 6 -3.83 22.72 -1.22
N LYS A 7 -4.54 23.16 -2.27
CA LYS A 7 -5.99 23.29 -2.29
C LYS A 7 -6.74 21.95 -2.42
N ILE A 8 -6.03 20.86 -2.72
CA ILE A 8 -6.58 19.51 -2.88
C ILE A 8 -7.10 19.02 -1.54
N LYS A 9 -8.40 18.79 -1.40
CA LYS A 9 -9.05 18.29 -0.18
C LYS A 9 -9.40 16.81 -0.25
N GLY A 10 -9.62 16.29 -1.46
CA GLY A 10 -10.01 14.92 -1.72
C GLY A 10 -9.46 14.43 -3.07
N PHE A 11 -9.77 13.18 -3.39
CA PHE A 11 -9.37 12.60 -4.69
C PHE A 11 -10.14 13.24 -5.85
N GLU A 12 -11.30 13.82 -5.61
CA GLU A 12 -12.09 14.56 -6.60
C GLU A 12 -11.33 15.76 -7.18
N ASP A 13 -10.47 16.38 -6.38
CA ASP A 13 -9.73 17.59 -6.73
C ASP A 13 -8.44 17.28 -7.54
N MET A 14 -8.08 15.99 -7.68
CA MET A 14 -6.80 15.60 -8.29
C MET A 14 -6.85 15.50 -9.83
N LYS A 15 -7.99 15.81 -10.46
CA LYS A 15 -8.20 15.65 -11.92
C LYS A 15 -7.28 16.52 -12.80
N SER A 16 -6.69 17.57 -12.24
CA SER A 16 -5.72 18.45 -12.89
C SER A 16 -4.46 18.68 -12.07
N ALA A 17 -4.23 17.85 -11.05
CA ALA A 17 -3.09 17.97 -10.14
C ALA A 17 -1.80 17.42 -10.75
N ASN A 18 -0.66 17.91 -10.25
CA ASN A 18 0.64 17.30 -10.52
C ASN A 18 0.86 16.17 -9.52
N ILE A 19 0.81 14.92 -9.98
CA ILE A 19 0.87 13.74 -9.13
C ILE A 19 2.13 12.91 -9.36
N SER A 20 2.63 12.29 -8.30
CA SER A 20 3.74 11.34 -8.36
C SER A 20 3.33 9.99 -7.75
N PRO A 21 2.92 9.01 -8.58
CA PRO A 21 2.43 7.70 -8.13
C PRO A 21 3.54 6.64 -7.98
N GLY A 22 4.79 6.98 -8.29
CA GLY A 22 5.90 6.04 -8.38
C GLY A 22 6.23 5.64 -9.81
N LYS A 23 7.24 4.76 -9.98
CA LYS A 23 7.67 4.30 -11.31
C LYS A 23 6.63 3.40 -11.98
N PRO A 24 6.63 3.33 -13.33
CA PRO A 24 5.76 2.40 -14.06
C PRO A 24 5.93 0.97 -13.56
N LYS A 25 4.84 0.21 -13.51
CA LYS A 25 4.79 -1.18 -13.03
C LYS A 25 5.10 -1.38 -11.54
N TRP A 26 5.30 -0.33 -10.77
CA TRP A 26 5.36 -0.46 -9.32
C TRP A 26 3.96 -0.64 -8.74
N THR A 27 3.89 -1.34 -7.61
CA THR A 27 2.64 -1.54 -6.87
C THR A 27 1.98 -0.20 -6.51
N GLY A 28 2.77 0.83 -6.18
CA GLY A 28 2.26 2.18 -5.89
C GLY A 28 1.50 2.79 -7.06
N THR A 29 2.00 2.63 -8.28
CA THR A 29 1.36 3.13 -9.50
C THR A 29 0.03 2.40 -9.76
N ALA A 30 0.03 1.07 -9.70
CA ALA A 30 -1.20 0.27 -9.85
C ALA A 30 -2.25 0.59 -8.77
N PHE A 31 -1.79 0.82 -7.54
CA PHE A 31 -2.62 1.22 -6.41
C PHE A 31 -3.27 2.59 -6.66
N CYS A 32 -2.48 3.56 -7.14
CA CYS A 32 -2.97 4.87 -7.55
C CYS A 32 -4.03 4.76 -8.65
N GLU A 33 -3.74 4.02 -9.72
CA GLU A 33 -4.68 3.81 -10.84
C GLU A 33 -6.01 3.22 -10.39
N SER A 34 -5.97 2.24 -9.46
CA SER A 34 -7.19 1.63 -8.92
C SER A 34 -8.06 2.63 -8.17
N ILE A 35 -7.44 3.53 -7.40
CA ILE A 35 -8.15 4.60 -6.70
C ILE A 35 -8.74 5.59 -7.71
N LEU A 36 -7.92 6.11 -8.63
CA LEU A 36 -8.38 7.09 -9.61
C LEU A 36 -9.53 6.55 -10.47
N LYS A 37 -9.46 5.27 -10.87
CA LYS A 37 -10.53 4.60 -11.62
C LYS A 37 -11.84 4.56 -10.86
N ASP A 38 -11.81 4.32 -9.55
CA ASP A 38 -13.03 4.36 -8.71
C ASP A 38 -13.63 5.76 -8.62
N TYR A 39 -12.81 6.81 -8.77
CA TYR A 39 -13.26 8.20 -8.90
C TYR A 39 -13.64 8.61 -10.33
N GLY A 40 -13.61 7.67 -11.29
CA GLY A 40 -14.06 7.88 -12.67
C GLY A 40 -13.07 8.60 -13.58
N TYR A 41 -11.77 8.58 -13.26
CA TYR A 41 -10.71 9.18 -14.09
C TYR A 41 -9.40 8.38 -14.00
N ASN A 42 -8.42 8.75 -14.82
CA ASN A 42 -7.13 8.08 -14.93
C ASN A 42 -6.00 9.10 -15.20
N PHE A 43 -4.77 8.62 -15.37
CA PHE A 43 -3.62 9.46 -15.66
C PHE A 43 -3.76 10.29 -16.94
N ASP A 44 -4.41 9.76 -17.97
CA ASP A 44 -4.65 10.51 -19.22
C ASP A 44 -5.67 11.64 -19.02
N THR A 45 -6.68 11.42 -18.17
CA THR A 45 -7.59 12.48 -17.76
C THR A 45 -6.86 13.62 -17.07
N ILE A 46 -5.92 13.29 -16.16
CA ILE A 46 -5.10 14.29 -15.45
C ILE A 46 -4.30 15.12 -16.45
N LYS A 47 -3.59 14.45 -17.39
CA LYS A 47 -2.79 15.12 -18.42
C LYS A 47 -3.64 16.01 -19.33
N LYS A 48 -4.81 15.52 -19.78
CA LYS A 48 -5.74 16.30 -20.63
C LYS A 48 -6.26 17.55 -19.93
N ASN A 49 -6.36 17.51 -18.60
CA ASN A 49 -6.80 18.65 -17.79
C ASN A 49 -5.64 19.57 -17.36
N GLY A 50 -4.44 19.40 -17.91
CA GLY A 50 -3.28 20.26 -17.65
C GLY A 50 -2.41 19.82 -16.45
N GLY A 51 -2.73 18.72 -15.77
CA GLY A 51 -1.90 18.15 -14.72
C GLY A 51 -0.74 17.32 -15.27
N VAL A 52 0.23 17.03 -14.42
CA VAL A 52 1.40 16.22 -14.75
C VAL A 52 1.44 14.94 -13.94
N VAL A 53 1.82 13.83 -14.58
CA VAL A 53 2.02 12.54 -13.93
C VAL A 53 3.51 12.20 -13.93
N HIS A 54 4.17 12.39 -12.79
CA HIS A 54 5.60 12.15 -12.60
C HIS A 54 5.85 10.69 -12.22
N MET A 55 6.16 9.83 -13.18
CA MET A 55 6.45 8.41 -12.94
C MET A 55 7.92 8.19 -12.57
N VAL A 56 8.28 8.62 -11.37
CA VAL A 56 9.65 8.64 -10.86
C VAL A 56 9.80 7.82 -9.56
N SER A 57 11.02 7.69 -9.03
CA SER A 57 11.25 7.02 -7.74
C SER A 57 10.70 7.84 -6.57
N TYR A 58 10.49 7.21 -5.41
CA TYR A 58 10.03 7.90 -4.20
C TYR A 58 10.98 9.03 -3.76
N LYS A 59 12.30 8.85 -3.96
CA LYS A 59 13.28 9.90 -3.67
C LYS A 59 13.09 11.11 -4.58
N GLU A 60 12.89 10.89 -5.86
CA GLU A 60 12.61 11.96 -6.83
C GLU A 60 11.23 12.59 -6.57
N SER A 61 10.23 11.79 -6.16
CA SER A 61 8.91 12.32 -5.75
C SER A 61 9.02 13.29 -4.57
N VAL A 62 9.91 13.00 -3.61
CA VAL A 62 10.19 13.91 -2.48
C VAL A 62 10.77 15.24 -2.99
N ALA A 63 11.74 15.20 -3.91
CA ALA A 63 12.30 16.41 -4.50
C ALA A 63 11.22 17.24 -5.21
N LEU A 64 10.42 16.61 -6.08
CA LEU A 64 9.32 17.29 -6.79
C LEU A 64 8.30 17.93 -5.84
N MET A 65 7.97 17.27 -4.73
CA MET A 65 7.09 17.84 -3.70
C MET A 65 7.71 19.06 -3.01
N LYS A 66 9.02 19.00 -2.69
CA LYS A 66 9.73 20.13 -2.07
C LYS A 66 9.85 21.32 -3.01
N ASP A 67 10.11 21.05 -4.28
CA ASP A 67 10.26 22.09 -5.32
C ASP A 67 8.92 22.65 -5.83
N GLY A 68 7.79 22.13 -5.32
CA GLY A 68 6.45 22.57 -5.73
C GLY A 68 6.06 22.09 -7.14
N GLN A 69 6.80 21.13 -7.71
CA GLN A 69 6.50 20.56 -9.04
C GLN A 69 5.49 19.41 -8.96
N ALA A 70 5.28 18.81 -7.78
CA ALA A 70 4.23 17.86 -7.51
C ALA A 70 3.37 18.31 -6.33
N ASP A 71 2.04 18.20 -6.49
CA ASP A 71 1.05 18.50 -5.44
C ASP A 71 0.75 17.25 -4.59
N VAL A 72 0.86 16.08 -5.21
CA VAL A 72 0.44 14.79 -4.64
C VAL A 72 1.54 13.76 -4.78
N PHE A 73 1.86 13.09 -3.68
CA PHE A 73 2.69 11.88 -3.67
C PHE A 73 1.90 10.69 -3.16
N MET A 74 1.87 9.60 -3.95
CA MET A 74 1.21 8.35 -3.62
C MET A 74 2.23 7.21 -3.58
N ALA A 75 2.14 6.38 -2.55
CA ALA A 75 3.01 5.21 -2.40
C ALA A 75 2.25 4.05 -1.76
N ALA A 76 2.49 2.83 -2.25
CA ALA A 76 2.11 1.60 -1.56
C ALA A 76 3.34 1.05 -0.83
N THR A 77 3.33 1.15 0.49
CA THR A 77 4.51 0.87 1.32
C THR A 77 4.12 0.53 2.76
N SER A 78 5.08 0.04 3.53
CA SER A 78 4.91 -0.08 4.99
C SER A 78 4.87 1.30 5.66
N VAL A 79 4.14 1.39 6.76
CA VAL A 79 3.95 2.62 7.54
C VAL A 79 4.65 2.47 8.91
N PRO A 80 5.47 3.46 9.35
CA PRO A 80 5.83 4.70 8.66
C PRO A 80 6.84 4.50 7.53
N GLN A 81 6.88 5.46 6.58
CA GLN A 81 7.78 5.45 5.43
C GLN A 81 8.63 6.74 5.42
N ALA A 82 9.94 6.59 5.20
CA ALA A 82 10.92 7.66 5.35
C ALA A 82 10.62 8.91 4.50
N SER A 83 10.18 8.73 3.25
CA SER A 83 9.85 9.87 2.37
C SER A 83 8.72 10.73 2.90
N PHE A 84 7.70 10.14 3.54
CA PHE A 84 6.63 10.93 4.16
C PHE A 84 7.09 11.62 5.44
N ILE A 85 7.97 10.98 6.24
CA ILE A 85 8.59 11.62 7.42
C ILE A 85 9.42 12.83 6.98
N GLU A 86 10.17 12.70 5.89
CA GLU A 86 10.96 13.80 5.33
C GLU A 86 10.08 14.96 4.88
N LEU A 87 8.98 14.65 4.16
CA LEU A 87 8.04 15.64 3.67
C LEU A 87 7.22 16.30 4.79
N GLU A 88 6.97 15.64 5.92
CA GLU A 88 6.35 16.28 7.09
C GLU A 88 7.18 17.44 7.63
N ASN A 89 8.52 17.31 7.56
CA ASN A 89 9.42 18.36 8.03
C ASN A 89 9.57 19.51 7.02
N SER A 90 9.51 19.21 5.73
CA SER A 90 9.58 20.20 4.65
C SER A 90 9.09 19.59 3.33
N PRO A 91 8.10 20.20 2.65
CA PRO A 91 7.42 21.47 2.89
C PRO A 91 6.23 21.39 3.88
N GLY A 92 6.01 20.24 4.49
CA GLY A 92 4.81 19.88 5.22
C GLY A 92 3.79 19.21 4.30
N ILE A 93 3.11 18.19 4.84
CA ILE A 93 2.10 17.41 4.09
C ILE A 93 0.83 17.18 4.92
N ARG A 94 -0.24 16.85 4.21
CA ARG A 94 -1.49 16.31 4.76
C ARG A 94 -1.77 14.96 4.10
N PHE A 95 -2.26 14.01 4.88
CA PHE A 95 -2.77 12.75 4.36
C PHE A 95 -4.25 12.88 4.00
N ILE A 96 -4.63 12.35 2.84
CA ILE A 96 -6.03 12.28 2.41
C ILE A 96 -6.47 10.82 2.52
N GLY A 97 -7.51 10.59 3.33
CA GLY A 97 -8.12 9.28 3.51
C GLY A 97 -9.11 8.94 2.41
N LEU A 98 -9.38 7.66 2.25
CA LEU A 98 -10.43 7.15 1.38
C LEU A 98 -11.70 6.91 2.22
N PRO A 99 -12.89 7.35 1.77
CA PRO A 99 -14.15 6.96 2.37
C PRO A 99 -14.33 5.43 2.36
N LYS A 100 -14.95 4.90 3.41
CA LYS A 100 -15.11 3.45 3.58
C LYS A 100 -15.81 2.80 2.40
N GLU A 101 -16.86 3.39 1.88
CA GLU A 101 -17.62 2.91 0.73
C GLU A 101 -16.78 2.83 -0.55
N ARG A 102 -15.78 3.69 -0.71
CA ARG A 102 -14.82 3.65 -1.80
C ARG A 102 -13.87 2.47 -1.64
N ILE A 103 -13.34 2.30 -0.42
CA ILE A 103 -12.45 1.17 -0.10
C ILE A 103 -13.18 -0.14 -0.36
N ASP A 104 -14.40 -0.31 0.16
CA ASP A 104 -15.19 -1.54 0.01
C ASP A 104 -15.43 -1.88 -1.48
N ARG A 105 -15.72 -0.88 -2.31
CA ARG A 105 -15.93 -1.06 -3.74
C ARG A 105 -14.65 -1.48 -4.47
N ILE A 106 -13.51 -0.85 -4.14
CA ILE A 106 -12.22 -1.18 -4.76
C ILE A 106 -11.78 -2.59 -4.34
N VAL A 107 -11.89 -2.93 -3.07
CA VAL A 107 -11.55 -4.26 -2.52
C VAL A 107 -12.40 -5.35 -3.16
N LYS A 108 -13.71 -5.14 -3.30
CA LYS A 108 -14.62 -6.09 -3.96
C LYS A 108 -14.17 -6.44 -5.38
N ASN A 109 -13.62 -5.47 -6.10
CA ASN A 109 -13.21 -5.63 -7.51
C ASN A 109 -11.74 -6.04 -7.67
N ASN A 110 -10.96 -6.10 -6.59
CA ASN A 110 -9.52 -6.38 -6.63
C ASN A 110 -9.12 -7.29 -5.44
N PRO A 111 -9.07 -8.61 -5.61
CA PRO A 111 -8.86 -9.57 -4.52
C PRO A 111 -7.56 -9.39 -3.72
N GLY A 112 -6.55 -8.73 -4.28
CA GLY A 112 -5.28 -8.45 -3.58
C GLY A 112 -5.31 -7.21 -2.69
N TYR A 113 -6.42 -6.47 -2.66
CA TYR A 113 -6.59 -5.30 -1.81
C TYR A 113 -7.40 -5.62 -0.57
N ILE A 114 -7.09 -4.92 0.51
CA ILE A 114 -7.79 -5.01 1.79
C ILE A 114 -8.09 -3.61 2.32
N TYR A 115 -8.97 -3.52 3.30
CA TYR A 115 -9.11 -2.32 4.11
C TYR A 115 -7.83 -2.10 4.90
N GLY A 116 -7.26 -0.91 4.78
CA GLY A 116 -6.05 -0.50 5.49
C GLY A 116 -6.26 0.81 6.24
N LYS A 117 -5.32 1.13 7.12
CA LYS A 117 -5.28 2.43 7.79
C LYS A 117 -3.84 2.87 8.02
N ILE A 118 -3.61 4.16 7.98
CA ILE A 118 -2.40 4.81 8.45
C ILE A 118 -2.66 5.19 9.92
N PRO A 119 -1.99 4.56 10.90
CA PRO A 119 -2.23 4.89 12.31
C PRO A 119 -1.84 6.32 12.63
N ALA A 120 -2.58 6.96 13.53
CA ALA A 120 -2.26 8.32 14.01
C ALA A 120 -0.83 8.43 14.55
N SER A 121 -0.34 7.35 15.19
CA SER A 121 1.03 7.31 15.74
C SER A 121 2.13 7.21 14.69
N ALA A 122 1.81 7.04 13.39
CA ALA A 122 2.80 6.83 12.35
C ALA A 122 3.49 8.11 11.91
N TYR A 123 2.80 9.23 11.98
CA TYR A 123 3.29 10.53 11.51
C TYR A 123 2.84 11.65 12.43
N LYS A 124 3.68 12.68 12.61
CA LYS A 124 3.42 13.82 13.50
C LYS A 124 2.22 14.66 13.05
N SER A 125 1.99 14.72 11.74
CA SER A 125 0.87 15.47 11.12
C SER A 125 -0.50 14.82 11.33
N LEU A 126 -0.55 13.60 11.90
CA LEU A 126 -1.80 12.89 12.11
C LEU A 126 -2.29 13.00 13.54
N ASN A 127 -3.57 13.35 13.70
CA ASN A 127 -4.29 13.35 14.98
C ASN A 127 -5.33 12.21 15.09
N LYS A 128 -5.55 11.47 13.99
CA LYS A 128 -6.45 10.31 13.92
C LYS A 128 -5.95 9.31 12.88
N ASP A 129 -6.44 8.08 12.95
CA ASP A 129 -6.19 7.07 11.93
C ASP A 129 -6.78 7.51 10.58
N ILE A 130 -6.04 7.33 9.50
CA ILE A 130 -6.48 7.66 8.14
C ILE A 130 -6.85 6.37 7.40
N PRO A 131 -8.12 6.17 7.02
CA PRO A 131 -8.53 5.00 6.24
C PRO A 131 -7.94 5.06 4.83
N THR A 132 -7.45 3.93 4.36
CA THR A 132 -6.83 3.78 3.05
C THR A 132 -6.98 2.35 2.53
N LEU A 133 -6.57 2.10 1.29
CA LEU A 133 -6.38 0.74 0.82
C LEU A 133 -5.12 0.15 1.44
N GLY A 134 -5.18 -1.13 1.77
CA GLY A 134 -4.04 -1.97 2.06
C GLY A 134 -3.79 -2.96 0.93
N ILE A 135 -2.60 -3.52 0.88
CA ILE A 135 -2.21 -4.61 -0.01
C ILE A 135 -1.59 -5.73 0.82
N VAL A 136 -1.81 -6.95 0.37
CA VAL A 136 -1.20 -8.13 0.98
C VAL A 136 0.03 -8.53 0.17
N THR A 137 1.12 -8.80 0.86
CA THR A 137 2.30 -9.44 0.27
C THR A 137 2.23 -10.92 0.56
N SER A 138 2.21 -11.75 -0.47
CA SER A 138 2.10 -13.20 -0.34
C SER A 138 3.35 -13.89 -0.89
N MET A 139 3.76 -14.97 -0.23
CA MET A 139 4.71 -15.92 -0.82
C MET A 139 3.93 -16.87 -1.73
N ILE A 140 4.23 -16.86 -3.02
CA ILE A 140 3.58 -17.71 -4.00
C ILE A 140 4.53 -18.85 -4.41
N VAL A 141 3.94 -20.01 -4.66
CA VAL A 141 4.65 -21.22 -5.10
C VAL A 141 3.91 -21.83 -6.28
N HIS A 142 4.61 -22.63 -7.10
CA HIS A 142 3.94 -23.38 -8.16
C HIS A 142 2.95 -24.38 -7.55
N LYS A 143 1.77 -24.53 -8.15
CA LYS A 143 0.68 -25.38 -7.62
C LYS A 143 1.05 -26.86 -7.49
N ASP A 144 1.98 -27.32 -8.31
CA ASP A 144 2.40 -28.73 -8.40
C ASP A 144 3.65 -29.04 -7.53
N LEU A 145 4.09 -28.10 -6.68
CA LEU A 145 5.13 -28.42 -5.71
C LEU A 145 4.66 -29.52 -4.75
N PRO A 146 5.57 -30.41 -4.29
CA PRO A 146 5.20 -31.42 -3.32
C PRO A 146 4.58 -30.82 -2.04
N THR A 147 3.47 -31.38 -1.61
CA THR A 147 2.74 -30.94 -0.42
C THR A 147 3.64 -30.85 0.82
N ASP A 148 4.50 -31.85 1.03
CA ASP A 148 5.41 -31.90 2.18
C ASP A 148 6.49 -30.82 2.12
N LEU A 149 6.94 -30.47 0.91
CA LEU A 149 7.91 -29.37 0.75
C LEU A 149 7.28 -28.05 1.16
N VAL A 150 6.09 -27.71 0.65
CA VAL A 150 5.42 -26.45 0.97
C VAL A 150 4.96 -26.40 2.43
N TYR A 151 4.57 -27.53 3.02
CA TYR A 151 4.34 -27.62 4.46
C TYR A 151 5.60 -27.25 5.26
N LYS A 152 6.76 -27.84 4.91
CA LYS A 152 8.04 -27.54 5.55
C LYS A 152 8.42 -26.05 5.37
N MET A 153 8.19 -25.48 4.18
CA MET A 153 8.45 -24.05 3.92
C MET A 153 7.63 -23.16 4.86
N ALA A 154 6.32 -23.42 4.98
CA ALA A 154 5.47 -22.67 5.89
C ALA A 154 5.92 -22.82 7.36
N LYS A 155 6.25 -24.05 7.78
CA LYS A 155 6.74 -24.34 9.13
C LYS A 155 8.05 -23.60 9.42
N VAL A 156 9.05 -23.71 8.56
CA VAL A 156 10.36 -23.07 8.74
C VAL A 156 10.22 -21.55 8.78
N PHE A 157 9.37 -20.96 7.94
CA PHE A 157 9.11 -19.52 7.95
C PHE A 157 8.60 -19.06 9.33
N TRP A 158 7.58 -19.73 9.87
CA TRP A 158 6.99 -19.33 11.14
C TRP A 158 7.84 -19.70 12.36
N ASP A 159 8.56 -20.82 12.33
CA ASP A 159 9.49 -21.21 13.41
C ASP A 159 10.64 -20.19 13.54
N ASN A 160 11.02 -19.52 12.44
CA ASN A 160 12.10 -18.53 12.41
C ASN A 160 11.59 -17.08 12.29
N HIS A 161 10.31 -16.82 12.54
CA HIS A 161 9.73 -15.48 12.42
C HIS A 161 10.45 -14.44 13.28
N SER A 162 10.92 -14.81 14.47
CA SER A 162 11.69 -13.92 15.37
C SER A 162 12.98 -13.42 14.73
N GLU A 163 13.64 -14.22 13.89
CA GLU A 163 14.86 -13.81 13.19
C GLU A 163 14.57 -12.71 12.15
N PHE A 164 13.43 -12.82 11.42
CA PHE A 164 13.00 -11.75 10.52
C PHE A 164 12.72 -10.46 11.26
N VAL A 165 12.16 -10.54 12.48
CA VAL A 165 11.91 -9.37 13.34
C VAL A 165 13.21 -8.67 13.72
N LYS A 166 14.31 -9.40 13.98
CA LYS A 166 15.63 -8.84 14.28
C LYS A 166 16.21 -8.08 13.08
N VAL A 167 15.99 -8.59 11.86
CA VAL A 167 16.46 -7.94 10.62
C VAL A 167 15.65 -6.70 10.30
N LYS A 168 14.33 -6.74 10.47
CA LYS A 168 13.45 -5.60 10.14
C LYS A 168 12.21 -5.58 11.02
N SER A 169 12.05 -4.53 11.80
CA SER A 169 10.98 -4.40 12.80
C SER A 169 9.55 -4.48 12.25
N VAL A 170 9.35 -4.24 10.95
CA VAL A 170 8.02 -4.38 10.31
C VAL A 170 7.46 -5.80 10.45
N TRP A 171 8.32 -6.83 10.56
CA TRP A 171 7.90 -8.21 10.74
C TRP A 171 7.15 -8.46 12.05
N LYS A 172 7.28 -7.58 13.07
CA LYS A 172 6.43 -7.62 14.28
C LYS A 172 4.94 -7.50 13.97
N LYS A 173 4.57 -6.89 12.83
CA LYS A 173 3.18 -6.70 12.40
C LYS A 173 2.65 -7.88 11.58
N VAL A 174 3.50 -8.83 11.18
CA VAL A 174 3.12 -10.02 10.43
C VAL A 174 2.75 -11.09 11.43
N LEU A 175 1.47 -11.36 11.58
CA LEU A 175 0.94 -12.29 12.56
C LEU A 175 0.43 -13.56 11.89
N MET A 176 0.73 -14.73 12.48
CA MET A 176 0.31 -16.02 11.92
C MET A 176 -1.21 -16.12 11.74
N LYS A 177 -1.99 -15.56 12.66
CA LYS A 177 -3.46 -15.54 12.59
C LYS A 177 -4.01 -14.86 11.34
N ASP A 178 -3.21 -14.00 10.72
CA ASP A 178 -3.60 -13.24 9.51
C ASP A 178 -3.00 -13.83 8.22
N ALA A 179 -2.28 -14.96 8.32
CA ALA A 179 -1.43 -15.49 7.24
C ALA A 179 -2.17 -15.85 5.96
N VAL A 180 -3.45 -16.16 6.03
CA VAL A 180 -4.29 -16.52 4.87
C VAL A 180 -5.28 -15.43 4.46
N ASN A 181 -5.32 -14.32 5.21
CA ASN A 181 -6.23 -13.22 4.94
C ASN A 181 -5.79 -12.44 3.70
N GLY A 182 -6.73 -12.22 2.77
CA GLY A 182 -6.48 -11.45 1.55
C GLY A 182 -5.60 -12.17 0.53
N ALA A 183 -5.43 -13.49 0.63
CA ALA A 183 -4.75 -14.26 -0.39
C ALA A 183 -5.47 -14.12 -1.74
N ALA A 184 -4.77 -13.60 -2.76
CA ALA A 184 -5.33 -13.38 -4.10
C ALA A 184 -5.37 -14.67 -4.94
N VAL A 185 -4.75 -15.75 -4.46
CA VAL A 185 -4.70 -17.08 -5.11
C VAL A 185 -5.01 -18.15 -4.08
N PRO A 186 -5.47 -19.36 -4.50
CA PRO A 186 -5.73 -20.46 -3.59
C PRO A 186 -4.50 -20.81 -2.75
N VAL A 187 -4.73 -21.10 -1.47
CA VAL A 187 -3.66 -21.55 -0.57
C VAL A 187 -3.21 -22.95 -0.99
N HIS A 188 -1.91 -23.13 -1.19
CA HIS A 188 -1.35 -24.43 -1.57
C HIS A 188 -1.65 -25.51 -0.52
N PRO A 189 -1.96 -26.79 -0.91
CA PRO A 189 -2.34 -27.84 0.04
C PRO A 189 -1.36 -28.06 1.19
N GLY A 190 -0.05 -27.92 0.96
CA GLY A 190 0.97 -28.02 2.01
C GLY A 190 0.90 -26.88 3.02
N ALA A 191 0.70 -25.64 2.56
CA ALA A 191 0.50 -24.51 3.44
C ALA A 191 -0.83 -24.61 4.20
N ALA A 192 -1.90 -25.02 3.52
CA ALA A 192 -3.21 -25.23 4.14
C ALA A 192 -3.15 -26.28 5.25
N LYS A 193 -2.44 -27.40 5.04
CA LYS A 193 -2.21 -28.42 6.07
C LYS A 193 -1.57 -27.79 7.32
N PHE A 194 -0.49 -27.04 7.15
CA PHE A 194 0.19 -26.35 8.25
C PHE A 194 -0.74 -25.38 9.00
N TYR A 195 -1.46 -24.53 8.26
CA TYR A 195 -2.33 -23.53 8.90
C TYR A 195 -3.54 -24.15 9.59
N LYS A 196 -4.10 -25.29 9.09
CA LYS A 196 -5.14 -26.06 9.78
C LYS A 196 -4.64 -26.64 11.10
N GLU A 197 -3.43 -27.20 11.14
CA GLU A 197 -2.81 -27.72 12.37
C GLU A 197 -2.59 -26.60 13.42
N LYS A 198 -2.46 -25.34 12.97
CA LYS A 198 -2.32 -24.15 13.83
C LYS A 198 -3.66 -23.48 14.17
N GLY A 199 -4.78 -24.02 13.70
CA GLY A 199 -6.11 -23.44 13.94
C GLY A 199 -6.37 -22.12 13.21
N ILE A 200 -5.67 -21.87 12.08
CA ILE A 200 -5.77 -20.63 11.28
C ILE A 200 -6.77 -20.79 10.13
N MET A 201 -7.02 -22.03 9.67
CA MET A 201 -7.96 -22.37 8.60
C MET A 201 -8.96 -23.40 9.08
#